data_764d5b12cf9711a6b74531973f797299
#
_entry.id   764d5b12cf9711a6b74531973f797299
#
_cell.length_a   1.000
_cell.length_b   1.000
_cell.length_c   1.000
_cell.angle_alpha   90.00
_cell.angle_beta   90.00
_cell.angle_gamma   90.00
#
_symmetry.space_group_name_H-M   'P 1'
#
loop_
_entity.id
_entity.type
_entity.pdbx_description
1 polymer ?
#
loop_
_entity_poly.entity_id
_entity_poly.type
_entity_poly.pdbx_seq_one_letter_code
_entity_poly.pdbx_strand_id
1 'polypeptide(L)'
;HLGSFETEGATPFAVDDEVTVTVDADRRLLHARIHSAGHLLDVAMTNIGFGPNVMVPAKGLHQPDQAYVEYTGKVDGLDKDKLMADLKAELTSLVTAGGGTKAAMMGYEEATEACGGELPSYIPQDSTPRVVTIVPDTAGCPCGGTHVADVKEIGGVDVTGVRVKKGTTRVSYTIEGMKDHA
;
A
#
# COMPACT_ATOMS: atom_id res chain seq x y z
N HIS A 1 12.62 19.76 3.93
CA HIS A 1 13.65 18.73 3.81
C HIS A 1 14.77 19.02 4.79
N LEU A 2 15.32 17.97 5.42
CA LEU A 2 16.50 18.02 6.27
C LEU A 2 17.58 17.18 5.62
N GLY A 3 18.82 17.65 5.69
CA GLY A 3 19.95 16.93 5.10
C GLY A 3 21.27 17.40 5.73
N SER A 4 22.35 16.75 5.32
CA SER A 4 23.72 17.13 5.67
C SER A 4 24.55 17.24 4.40
N PHE A 5 25.58 18.07 4.44
CA PHE A 5 26.55 18.16 3.34
C PHE A 5 27.53 16.98 3.44
N GLU A 6 27.81 16.33 2.33
CA GLU A 6 28.81 15.24 2.27
C GLU A 6 30.22 15.76 2.43
N THR A 7 30.45 17.02 2.02
CA THR A 7 31.77 17.65 2.11
C THR A 7 31.85 18.54 3.36
N GLU A 8 32.81 18.24 4.23
CA GLU A 8 33.10 19.09 5.39
C GLU A 8 33.51 20.50 4.94
N GLY A 9 32.88 21.53 5.51
CA GLY A 9 33.11 22.91 5.14
C GLY A 9 32.38 23.40 3.88
N ALA A 10 31.45 22.61 3.33
CA ALA A 10 30.60 23.07 2.23
C ALA A 10 29.77 24.29 2.63
N THR A 11 29.63 25.26 1.72
CA THR A 11 28.80 26.44 1.94
C THR A 11 27.33 26.04 1.87
N PRO A 12 26.52 26.38 2.89
CA PRO A 12 25.09 26.10 2.85
C PRO A 12 24.41 26.92 1.74
N PHE A 13 23.29 26.40 1.22
CA PHE A 13 22.44 27.14 0.29
C PHE A 13 21.86 28.39 0.94
N ALA A 14 21.71 29.44 0.15
CA ALA A 14 20.93 30.61 0.53
C ALA A 14 19.46 30.47 0.07
N VAL A 15 18.61 31.36 0.55
CA VAL A 15 17.24 31.50 0.03
C VAL A 15 17.34 31.97 -1.42
N ASP A 16 16.49 31.39 -2.28
CA ASP A 16 16.42 31.64 -3.73
C ASP A 16 17.58 31.04 -4.57
N ASP A 17 18.45 30.23 -3.96
CA ASP A 17 19.44 29.47 -4.73
C ASP A 17 18.74 28.39 -5.57
N GLU A 18 19.13 28.30 -6.84
CA GLU A 18 18.69 27.21 -7.72
C GLU A 18 19.46 25.93 -7.39
N VAL A 19 18.72 24.85 -7.12
CA VAL A 19 19.32 23.55 -6.77
C VAL A 19 18.76 22.43 -7.64
N THR A 20 19.60 21.44 -7.92
CA THR A 20 19.17 20.20 -8.58
C THR A 20 18.90 19.13 -7.52
N VAL A 21 17.71 18.54 -7.55
CA VAL A 21 17.33 17.43 -6.69
C VAL A 21 17.31 16.14 -7.51
N THR A 22 18.13 15.17 -7.11
CA THR A 22 18.15 13.83 -7.73
C THR A 22 17.55 12.83 -6.76
N VAL A 23 16.57 12.05 -7.26
CA VAL A 23 15.95 10.98 -6.50
C VAL A 23 16.58 9.66 -6.93
N ASP A 24 16.93 8.82 -5.95
CA ASP A 24 17.29 7.41 -6.22
C ASP A 24 16.08 6.69 -6.82
N ALA A 25 16.15 6.44 -8.13
CA ALA A 25 15.05 5.90 -8.90
C ALA A 25 14.73 4.44 -8.52
N ASP A 26 15.76 3.63 -8.26
CA ASP A 26 15.60 2.21 -7.93
C ASP A 26 14.96 2.06 -6.56
N ARG A 27 15.44 2.82 -5.59
CA ARG A 27 14.85 2.87 -4.26
C ARG A 27 13.40 3.41 -4.29
N ARG A 28 13.13 4.44 -5.07
CA ARG A 28 11.79 4.99 -5.26
C ARG A 28 10.85 3.94 -5.85
N LEU A 29 11.29 3.21 -6.89
CA LEU A 29 10.51 2.15 -7.51
C LEU A 29 10.25 1.00 -6.54
N LEU A 30 11.26 0.54 -5.80
CA LEU A 30 11.10 -0.49 -4.78
C LEU A 30 10.02 -0.10 -3.75
N HIS A 31 10.08 1.12 -3.20
CA HIS A 31 9.07 1.59 -2.25
C HIS A 31 7.67 1.68 -2.87
N ALA A 32 7.55 2.13 -4.13
CA ALA A 32 6.27 2.16 -4.85
C ALA A 32 5.70 0.74 -5.05
N ARG A 33 6.53 -0.24 -5.38
CA ARG A 33 6.14 -1.65 -5.53
C ARG A 33 5.67 -2.24 -4.21
N ILE A 34 6.42 -2.05 -3.11
CA ILE A 34 6.04 -2.53 -1.77
C ILE A 34 4.72 -1.91 -1.34
N HIS A 35 4.56 -0.60 -1.52
CA HIS A 35 3.33 0.11 -1.17
C HIS A 35 2.13 -0.39 -1.98
N SER A 36 2.30 -0.53 -3.29
CA SER A 36 1.27 -1.07 -4.17
C SER A 36 0.87 -2.50 -3.81
N ALA A 37 1.83 -3.35 -3.41
CA ALA A 37 1.56 -4.70 -2.92
C ALA A 37 0.68 -4.70 -1.65
N GLY A 38 0.85 -3.70 -0.77
CA GLY A 38 -0.04 -3.53 0.40
C GLY A 38 -1.48 -3.25 0.01
N HIS A 39 -1.71 -2.34 -0.94
CA HIS A 39 -3.05 -2.09 -1.48
C HIS A 39 -3.60 -3.29 -2.26
N LEU A 40 -2.75 -4.01 -3.01
CA LEU A 40 -3.17 -5.23 -3.70
C LEU A 40 -3.60 -6.32 -2.72
N LEU A 41 -2.97 -6.38 -1.53
CA LEU A 41 -3.37 -7.30 -0.47
C LEU A 41 -4.79 -7.00 0.04
N ASP A 42 -5.20 -5.72 0.13
CA ASP A 42 -6.57 -5.36 0.52
C ASP A 42 -7.60 -5.82 -0.52
N VAL A 43 -7.26 -5.72 -1.81
CA VAL A 43 -8.09 -6.26 -2.90
C VAL A 43 -8.18 -7.78 -2.80
N ALA A 44 -7.05 -8.46 -2.61
CA ALA A 44 -7.00 -9.92 -2.46
C ALA A 44 -7.83 -10.39 -1.26
N MET A 45 -7.73 -9.73 -0.10
CA MET A 45 -8.56 -10.01 1.08
C MET A 45 -10.05 -9.91 0.74
N THR A 46 -10.44 -8.88 -0.01
CA THR A 46 -11.84 -8.69 -0.43
C THR A 46 -12.31 -9.82 -1.35
N ASN A 47 -11.51 -10.17 -2.35
CA ASN A 47 -11.84 -11.19 -3.35
C ASN A 47 -12.02 -12.60 -2.74
N ILE A 48 -11.24 -12.93 -1.71
CA ILE A 48 -11.36 -14.22 -1.00
C ILE A 48 -12.37 -14.19 0.16
N GLY A 49 -13.19 -13.13 0.27
CA GLY A 49 -14.30 -13.04 1.21
C GLY A 49 -13.98 -12.41 2.58
N PHE A 50 -12.80 -11.82 2.75
CA PHE A 50 -12.39 -11.09 3.97
C PHE A 50 -12.37 -9.57 3.75
N GLY A 51 -13.28 -9.03 2.95
CA GLY A 51 -13.38 -7.59 2.70
C GLY A 51 -13.83 -6.78 3.92
N PRO A 52 -14.06 -5.45 3.75
CA PRO A 52 -14.30 -4.51 4.87
C PRO A 52 -15.48 -4.87 5.77
N ASN A 53 -16.46 -5.64 5.28
CA ASN A 53 -17.58 -6.14 6.10
C ASN A 53 -17.16 -7.24 7.11
N VAL A 54 -15.97 -7.83 6.97
CA VAL A 54 -15.44 -8.91 7.80
C VAL A 54 -14.17 -8.47 8.50
N MET A 55 -13.22 -7.90 7.75
CA MET A 55 -11.93 -7.41 8.23
C MET A 55 -11.63 -6.05 7.61
N VAL A 56 -11.59 -5.01 8.45
CA VAL A 56 -11.32 -3.63 8.03
C VAL A 56 -9.82 -3.36 8.03
N PRO A 57 -9.22 -2.90 6.93
CA PRO A 57 -7.84 -2.42 6.93
C PRO A 57 -7.65 -1.30 7.94
N ALA A 58 -6.65 -1.40 8.81
CA ALA A 58 -6.46 -0.46 9.91
C ALA A 58 -5.07 0.22 9.89
N LYS A 59 -4.02 -0.54 9.62
CA LYS A 59 -2.65 -0.04 9.61
C LYS A 59 -1.79 -0.80 8.61
N GLY A 60 -1.03 -0.07 7.79
CA GLY A 60 0.00 -0.63 6.92
C GLY A 60 1.41 -0.18 7.32
N LEU A 61 2.38 -1.05 7.12
CA LEU A 61 3.81 -0.73 7.08
C LEU A 61 4.37 -1.31 5.78
N HIS A 62 5.03 -0.48 4.99
CA HIS A 62 5.44 -0.82 3.62
C HIS A 62 6.91 -0.43 3.43
N GLN A 63 7.81 -1.15 4.14
CA GLN A 63 9.24 -0.89 4.10
C GLN A 63 10.03 -2.13 3.65
N PRO A 64 11.22 -1.98 3.06
CA PRO A 64 12.01 -3.10 2.53
C PRO A 64 12.37 -4.18 3.54
N ASP A 65 12.57 -3.82 4.81
CA ASP A 65 12.88 -4.72 5.90
C ASP A 65 11.65 -5.35 6.55
N GLN A 66 10.50 -4.70 6.43
CA GLN A 66 9.25 -5.16 7.04
C GLN A 66 8.02 -4.62 6.30
N ALA A 67 7.19 -5.52 5.75
CA ALA A 67 5.93 -5.14 5.15
C ALA A 67 4.75 -5.97 5.68
N TYR A 68 3.68 -5.29 6.06
CA TYR A 68 2.44 -5.91 6.52
C TYR A 68 1.24 -4.97 6.44
N VAL A 69 0.05 -5.55 6.44
CA VAL A 69 -1.21 -4.84 6.72
C VAL A 69 -1.88 -5.47 7.94
N GLU A 70 -2.43 -4.64 8.81
CA GLU A 70 -3.25 -5.04 9.95
C GLU A 70 -4.72 -4.79 9.63
N TYR A 71 -5.54 -5.78 9.95
CA TYR A 71 -6.98 -5.75 9.78
C TYR A 71 -7.65 -5.88 11.15
N THR A 72 -8.64 -5.04 11.40
CA THR A 72 -9.53 -5.17 12.57
C THR A 72 -10.76 -5.97 12.16
N GLY A 73 -11.20 -6.84 13.05
CA GLY A 73 -12.32 -7.75 12.85
C GLY A 73 -12.05 -9.08 13.52
N LYS A 74 -13.12 -9.83 13.80
CA LYS A 74 -13.03 -11.13 14.45
C LYS A 74 -13.63 -12.18 13.55
N VAL A 75 -12.80 -13.16 13.20
CA VAL A 75 -13.24 -14.38 12.52
C VAL A 75 -12.95 -15.56 13.44
N ASP A 76 -14.02 -16.13 14.02
CA ASP A 76 -13.88 -17.28 14.90
C ASP A 76 -13.44 -18.50 14.08
N GLY A 77 -12.43 -19.21 14.57
CA GLY A 77 -11.90 -20.39 13.87
C GLY A 77 -11.12 -20.09 12.59
N LEU A 78 -10.57 -18.86 12.44
CA LEU A 78 -9.78 -18.49 11.26
C LEU A 78 -8.65 -19.50 11.03
N ASP A 79 -8.74 -20.21 9.90
CA ASP A 79 -7.66 -21.06 9.41
C ASP A 79 -6.60 -20.19 8.74
N LYS A 80 -5.48 -19.97 9.43
CA LYS A 80 -4.40 -19.07 8.97
C LYS A 80 -3.62 -19.66 7.79
N ASP A 81 -3.47 -20.99 7.76
CA ASP A 81 -2.72 -21.64 6.69
C ASP A 81 -3.52 -21.59 5.40
N LYS A 82 -4.85 -21.84 5.50
CA LYS A 82 -5.75 -21.67 4.37
C LYS A 82 -5.79 -20.21 3.91
N LEU A 83 -5.96 -19.25 4.81
CA LEU A 83 -5.95 -17.82 4.47
C LEU A 83 -4.66 -17.43 3.74
N MET A 84 -3.52 -17.89 4.22
CA MET A 84 -2.22 -17.62 3.59
C MET A 84 -2.13 -18.23 2.20
N ALA A 85 -2.59 -19.45 2.01
CA ALA A 85 -2.60 -20.13 0.71
C ALA A 85 -3.52 -19.43 -0.30
N ASP A 86 -4.74 -19.09 0.13
CA ASP A 86 -5.72 -18.39 -0.71
C ASP A 86 -5.20 -17.00 -1.13
N LEU A 87 -4.58 -16.26 -0.21
CA LEU A 87 -3.98 -14.95 -0.51
C LEU A 87 -2.83 -15.06 -1.50
N LYS A 88 -1.94 -16.04 -1.35
CA LYS A 88 -0.84 -16.26 -2.30
C LYS A 88 -1.36 -16.53 -3.72
N ALA A 89 -2.37 -17.38 -3.83
CA ALA A 89 -2.99 -17.70 -5.12
C ALA A 89 -3.65 -16.47 -5.74
N GLU A 90 -4.43 -15.71 -4.96
CA GLU A 90 -5.12 -14.52 -5.43
C GLU A 90 -4.15 -13.40 -5.83
N LEU A 91 -3.14 -13.10 -5.02
CA LEU A 91 -2.12 -12.10 -5.34
C LEU A 91 -1.37 -12.45 -6.63
N THR A 92 -1.02 -13.74 -6.82
CA THR A 92 -0.40 -14.22 -8.07
C THR A 92 -1.33 -14.00 -9.27
N SER A 93 -2.62 -14.29 -9.11
CA SER A 93 -3.65 -14.07 -10.14
C SER A 93 -3.76 -12.59 -10.50
N LEU A 94 -3.88 -11.71 -9.51
CA LEU A 94 -4.00 -10.26 -9.70
C LEU A 94 -2.75 -9.66 -10.39
N VAL A 95 -1.55 -10.02 -9.96
CA VAL A 95 -0.31 -9.55 -10.60
C VAL A 95 -0.20 -10.05 -12.04
N THR A 96 -0.58 -11.31 -12.29
CA THR A 96 -0.55 -11.88 -13.65
C THR A 96 -1.55 -11.19 -14.58
N ALA A 97 -2.75 -10.93 -14.09
CA ALA A 97 -3.76 -10.19 -14.85
C ALA A 97 -3.31 -8.75 -15.14
N GLY A 98 -2.68 -8.11 -14.16
CA GLY A 98 -2.27 -6.71 -14.26
C GLY A 98 -3.45 -5.75 -14.19
N GLY A 99 -3.19 -4.52 -14.61
CA GLY A 99 -4.19 -3.46 -14.66
C GLY A 99 -3.62 -2.12 -14.25
N GLY A 100 -4.07 -1.07 -14.90
CA GLY A 100 -3.56 0.29 -14.65
C GLY A 100 -4.04 0.85 -13.32
N THR A 101 -3.09 1.28 -12.49
CA THR A 101 -3.37 2.01 -11.27
C THR A 101 -3.87 3.42 -11.58
N LYS A 102 -4.94 3.84 -10.93
CA LYS A 102 -5.49 5.20 -11.05
C LYS A 102 -5.31 5.97 -9.75
N ALA A 103 -5.01 7.24 -9.87
CA ALA A 103 -4.95 8.16 -8.73
C ALA A 103 -5.57 9.51 -9.13
N ALA A 104 -6.50 10.01 -8.33
CA ALA A 104 -7.17 11.28 -8.58
C ALA A 104 -7.44 12.03 -7.28
N MET A 105 -7.44 13.36 -7.36
CA MET A 105 -8.01 14.22 -6.32
C MET A 105 -9.52 14.27 -6.53
N MET A 106 -10.29 14.03 -5.50
CA MET A 106 -11.76 13.97 -5.56
C MET A 106 -12.38 14.79 -4.44
N GLY A 107 -13.59 15.30 -4.65
CA GLY A 107 -14.38 15.87 -3.55
C GLY A 107 -14.72 14.78 -2.53
N TYR A 108 -15.03 15.18 -1.28
CA TYR A 108 -15.25 14.23 -0.19
C TYR A 108 -16.35 13.19 -0.50
N GLU A 109 -17.47 13.60 -1.08
CA GLU A 109 -18.58 12.71 -1.43
C GLU A 109 -18.18 11.71 -2.52
N GLU A 110 -17.54 12.19 -3.61
CA GLU A 110 -17.02 11.34 -4.69
C GLU A 110 -15.98 10.35 -4.18
N ALA A 111 -15.07 10.81 -3.32
CA ALA A 111 -14.07 9.94 -2.69
C ALA A 111 -14.71 8.88 -1.79
N THR A 112 -15.77 9.23 -1.05
CA THR A 112 -16.53 8.29 -0.22
C THR A 112 -17.12 7.18 -1.08
N GLU A 113 -17.76 7.54 -2.18
CA GLU A 113 -18.32 6.57 -3.13
C GLU A 113 -17.24 5.69 -3.75
N ALA A 114 -16.15 6.30 -4.23
CA ALA A 114 -15.02 5.58 -4.83
C ALA A 114 -14.33 4.61 -3.85
N CYS A 115 -14.38 4.89 -2.55
CA CYS A 115 -13.79 4.06 -1.48
C CYS A 115 -14.78 3.02 -0.90
N GLY A 116 -15.92 2.81 -1.51
CA GLY A 116 -16.89 1.80 -1.09
C GLY A 116 -17.91 2.26 -0.06
N GLY A 117 -18.11 3.57 0.09
CA GLY A 117 -19.17 4.20 0.89
C GLY A 117 -18.71 4.78 2.22
N GLU A 118 -17.45 4.63 2.60
CA GLU A 118 -16.92 5.18 3.86
C GLU A 118 -15.47 5.67 3.70
N LEU A 119 -15.17 6.81 4.31
CA LEU A 119 -13.79 7.31 4.44
C LEU A 119 -13.34 7.27 5.89
N PRO A 120 -12.03 7.11 6.15
CA PRO A 120 -11.48 7.20 7.49
C PRO A 120 -11.85 8.52 8.17
N SER A 121 -12.24 8.47 9.44
CA SER A 121 -12.74 9.62 10.22
C SER A 121 -11.74 10.77 10.39
N TYR A 122 -10.45 10.54 10.12
CA TYR A 122 -9.42 11.58 10.14
C TYR A 122 -9.38 12.44 8.87
N ILE A 123 -10.14 12.08 7.82
CA ILE A 123 -10.24 12.87 6.58
C ILE A 123 -11.32 13.93 6.76
N PRO A 124 -10.98 15.24 6.70
CA PRO A 124 -11.97 16.31 6.84
C PRO A 124 -12.98 16.31 5.69
N GLN A 125 -14.25 16.60 6.01
CA GLN A 125 -15.34 16.62 5.01
C GLN A 125 -15.21 17.75 3.97
N ASP A 126 -14.46 18.80 4.29
CA ASP A 126 -14.17 19.94 3.41
C ASP A 126 -12.88 19.74 2.59
N SER A 127 -12.27 18.57 2.66
CA SER A 127 -11.03 18.24 1.94
C SER A 127 -11.27 17.64 0.56
N THR A 128 -10.21 17.61 -0.24
CA THR A 128 -10.17 16.92 -1.53
C THR A 128 -9.12 15.80 -1.44
N PRO A 129 -9.47 14.63 -0.87
CA PRO A 129 -8.52 13.54 -0.72
C PRO A 129 -8.04 13.01 -2.07
N ARG A 130 -6.80 12.57 -2.09
CA ARG A 130 -6.27 11.78 -3.20
C ARG A 130 -6.68 10.32 -3.00
N VAL A 131 -7.44 9.78 -3.93
CA VAL A 131 -7.87 8.38 -3.94
C VAL A 131 -7.05 7.59 -4.95
N VAL A 132 -6.59 6.41 -4.54
CA VAL A 132 -5.86 5.47 -5.38
C VAL A 132 -6.69 4.20 -5.55
N THR A 133 -6.93 3.80 -6.79
CA THR A 133 -7.51 2.51 -7.17
C THR A 133 -6.40 1.67 -7.79
N ILE A 134 -5.95 0.64 -7.08
CA ILE A 134 -4.79 -0.16 -7.49
C ILE A 134 -5.13 -1.15 -8.60
N VAL A 135 -6.33 -1.72 -8.57
CA VAL A 135 -6.86 -2.62 -9.61
C VAL A 135 -8.11 -1.98 -10.19
N PRO A 136 -8.29 -1.95 -11.52
CA PRO A 136 -9.51 -1.44 -12.13
C PRO A 136 -10.78 -2.09 -11.54
N ASP A 137 -11.85 -1.32 -11.43
CA ASP A 137 -13.16 -1.74 -10.96
C ASP A 137 -13.20 -2.26 -9.51
N THR A 138 -12.18 -1.96 -8.70
CA THR A 138 -12.17 -2.21 -7.24
C THR A 138 -12.33 -0.92 -6.46
N ALA A 139 -12.68 -1.04 -5.18
CA ALA A 139 -12.74 0.12 -4.30
C ALA A 139 -11.37 0.82 -4.19
N GLY A 140 -11.39 2.14 -4.19
CA GLY A 140 -10.23 2.97 -3.96
C GLY A 140 -9.85 3.05 -2.49
N CYS A 141 -8.69 3.63 -2.23
CA CYS A 141 -8.21 3.92 -0.89
C CYS A 141 -7.66 5.36 -0.85
N PRO A 142 -7.99 6.17 0.16
CA PRO A 142 -7.38 7.48 0.33
C PRO A 142 -5.88 7.29 0.62
N CYS A 143 -5.03 7.74 -0.30
CA CYS A 143 -3.59 7.53 -0.18
C CYS A 143 -2.78 8.62 -0.88
N GLY A 144 -1.84 9.22 -0.15
CA GLY A 144 -0.89 10.21 -0.67
C GLY A 144 0.42 9.63 -1.21
N GLY A 145 0.63 8.31 -1.11
CA GLY A 145 1.89 7.67 -1.47
C GLY A 145 2.08 7.44 -2.96
N THR A 146 3.30 7.00 -3.32
CA THR A 146 3.63 6.61 -4.69
C THR A 146 3.29 5.16 -4.94
N HIS A 147 2.79 4.88 -6.15
CA HIS A 147 2.40 3.56 -6.61
C HIS A 147 2.99 3.27 -7.99
N VAL A 148 3.02 1.99 -8.37
CA VAL A 148 3.33 1.56 -9.73
C VAL A 148 2.22 1.98 -10.70
N ALA A 149 2.54 2.12 -11.97
CA ALA A 149 1.55 2.49 -12.98
C ALA A 149 0.67 1.30 -13.41
N ASP A 150 1.21 0.09 -13.37
CA ASP A 150 0.48 -1.15 -13.63
C ASP A 150 0.79 -2.19 -12.53
N VAL A 151 -0.22 -2.96 -12.12
CA VAL A 151 -0.09 -4.00 -11.09
C VAL A 151 1.01 -5.01 -11.42
N LYS A 152 1.26 -5.30 -12.70
CA LYS A 152 2.35 -6.19 -13.13
C LYS A 152 3.74 -5.72 -12.69
N GLU A 153 3.93 -4.42 -12.55
CA GLU A 153 5.21 -3.84 -12.12
C GLU A 153 5.54 -4.16 -10.65
N ILE A 154 4.57 -4.61 -9.86
CA ILE A 154 4.81 -5.07 -8.49
C ILE A 154 5.76 -6.28 -8.50
N GLY A 155 5.66 -7.14 -9.53
CA GLY A 155 6.40 -8.39 -9.59
C GLY A 155 5.83 -9.45 -8.63
N GLY A 156 6.63 -10.46 -8.30
CA GLY A 156 6.19 -11.53 -7.39
C GLY A 156 5.85 -11.00 -6.00
N VAL A 157 4.65 -11.33 -5.50
CA VAL A 157 4.20 -11.03 -4.12
C VAL A 157 3.99 -12.33 -3.38
N ASP A 158 4.54 -12.44 -2.17
CA ASP A 158 4.34 -13.61 -1.31
C ASP A 158 3.87 -13.21 0.09
N VAL A 159 2.94 -13.99 0.67
CA VAL A 159 2.50 -13.83 2.05
C VAL A 159 3.42 -14.63 2.96
N THR A 160 4.12 -13.95 3.85
CA THR A 160 5.14 -14.54 4.72
C THR A 160 4.63 -14.97 6.08
N GLY A 161 3.44 -14.51 6.47
CA GLY A 161 2.83 -14.93 7.72
C GLY A 161 1.52 -14.25 8.05
N VAL A 162 0.69 -14.95 8.83
CA VAL A 162 -0.57 -14.45 9.39
C VAL A 162 -0.53 -14.55 10.91
N ARG A 163 -0.70 -13.44 11.61
CA ARG A 163 -0.72 -13.37 13.07
C ARG A 163 -2.00 -12.73 13.56
N VAL A 164 -2.72 -13.44 14.43
CA VAL A 164 -3.93 -12.93 15.10
C VAL A 164 -3.62 -12.61 16.56
N LYS A 165 -3.93 -11.39 17.00
CA LYS A 165 -3.75 -10.96 18.38
C LYS A 165 -4.80 -9.90 18.74
N LYS A 166 -5.58 -10.16 19.81
CA LYS A 166 -6.54 -9.21 20.40
C LYS A 166 -7.48 -8.56 19.36
N GLY A 167 -8.07 -9.36 18.47
CA GLY A 167 -9.02 -8.87 17.44
C GLY A 167 -8.37 -8.18 16.23
N THR A 168 -7.05 -8.22 16.14
CA THR A 168 -6.30 -7.72 14.98
C THR A 168 -5.63 -8.89 14.27
N THR A 169 -5.82 -8.96 12.97
CA THR A 169 -5.11 -9.89 12.09
C THR A 169 -4.05 -9.14 11.31
N ARG A 170 -2.78 -9.51 11.50
CA ARG A 170 -1.66 -8.98 10.71
C ARG A 170 -1.31 -9.98 9.63
N VAL A 171 -1.28 -9.51 8.38
CA VAL A 171 -0.79 -10.25 7.22
C VAL A 171 0.52 -9.63 6.79
N SER A 172 1.61 -10.38 6.92
CA SER A 172 2.95 -9.96 6.48
C SER A 172 3.21 -10.46 5.07
N TYR A 173 3.89 -9.64 4.27
CA TYR A 173 4.18 -9.98 2.88
C TYR A 173 5.58 -9.53 2.47
N THR A 174 6.02 -10.00 1.33
CA THR A 174 7.25 -9.60 0.66
C THR A 174 7.02 -9.52 -0.83
N ILE A 175 7.89 -8.79 -1.52
CA ILE A 175 7.92 -8.76 -2.99
C ILE A 175 9.28 -9.22 -3.49
N GLU A 176 9.36 -9.61 -4.74
CA GLU A 176 10.61 -9.96 -5.40
C GLU A 176 11.61 -8.78 -5.39
N GLY A 177 12.85 -9.04 -4.99
CA GLY A 177 13.91 -8.03 -4.84
C GLY A 177 13.89 -7.24 -3.53
N MET A 178 12.89 -7.45 -2.65
CA MET A 178 12.77 -6.70 -1.39
C MET A 178 13.94 -6.93 -0.43
N LYS A 179 14.48 -8.15 -0.39
CA LYS A 179 15.56 -8.53 0.55
C LYS A 179 16.94 -8.01 0.14
N ASP A 180 17.10 -7.62 -1.12
CA ASP A 180 18.39 -7.15 -1.65
C ASP A 180 18.69 -5.70 -1.26
N HIS A 181 17.73 -5.03 -0.63
CA HIS A 181 17.77 -3.62 -0.26
C HIS A 181 17.50 -3.35 1.25
N ALA A 182 17.49 -4.42 2.08
CA ALA A 182 17.27 -4.34 3.52
C ALA A 182 18.57 -4.11 4.30
#